data_9b936c7468ad7ab317753e01f654d3e3
#
_entry.id   9b936c7468ad7ab317753e01f654d3e3
#
_cell.length_a   1.000
_cell.length_b   1.000
_cell.length_c   1.000
_cell.angle_alpha   90.00
_cell.angle_beta   90.00
_cell.angle_gamma   90.00
#
_symmetry.space_group_name_H-M   'P 1'
#
loop_
_entity.id
_entity.type
_entity.pdbx_description
1 polymer ?
#
loop_
_entity_poly.entity_id
_entity_poly.type
_entity_poly.pdbx_seq_one_letter_code
_entity_poly.pdbx_strand_id
1 'polypeptide(L)'
;MVRGYHGTAGYYVQSLTGGSGAAWNADARFPAASTLKLAIATTVLAEHSGIPPPGSRVDSLLRELIIPSDDAAANALLVWLDGSTSSGAYRVNDLMRSIGLSDSLMYGGYQVTRALSIPIPRRVDDAPAFGVGKYTTASDMTSLWRALWLASGGIGPLRASRPGLTAADARYLLWLTAHVRDQPKLDTFVGRDRKVDVLHKAGWISAARHDTGLVFWEGGVFVAGVMTYRSFGVSTSSDRLAGRVAATALQRFRRIEG
;
A
#
# COMPACT_ATOMS: atom_id res chain seq x y z
N MET A 1 18.65 7.85 -10.58
CA MET A 1 17.80 6.65 -10.75
C MET A 1 16.36 7.06 -11.08
N VAL A 2 15.60 7.64 -10.15
CA VAL A 2 14.18 8.00 -10.37
C VAL A 2 14.02 9.11 -11.41
N ARG A 3 14.86 10.14 -11.39
CA ARG A 3 14.85 11.23 -12.40
C ARG A 3 15.09 10.76 -13.84
N GLY A 4 15.69 9.60 -14.05
CA GLY A 4 15.88 9.01 -15.37
C GLY A 4 14.78 8.03 -15.79
N TYR A 5 13.69 7.94 -15.02
CA TYR A 5 12.53 7.14 -15.40
C TYR A 5 11.75 7.82 -16.52
N HIS A 6 11.47 7.11 -17.61
CA HIS A 6 10.71 7.64 -18.74
C HIS A 6 9.21 7.62 -18.43
N GLY A 7 8.76 8.56 -17.62
CA GLY A 7 7.40 8.73 -17.11
C GLY A 7 7.41 9.50 -15.80
N THR A 8 6.28 9.55 -15.12
CA THR A 8 6.20 10.14 -13.79
C THR A 8 6.49 9.07 -12.74
N ALA A 9 7.35 9.37 -11.77
CA ALA A 9 7.64 8.48 -10.66
C ALA A 9 7.70 9.26 -9.34
N GLY A 10 7.35 8.61 -8.26
CA GLY A 10 7.49 9.11 -6.89
C GLY A 10 7.94 7.98 -5.97
N TYR A 11 8.69 8.32 -4.94
CA TYR A 11 9.04 7.35 -3.90
C TYR A 11 9.17 8.01 -2.53
N TYR A 12 8.97 7.18 -1.52
CA TYR A 12 9.27 7.46 -0.13
C TYR A 12 9.91 6.24 0.50
N VAL A 13 11.01 6.42 1.23
CA VAL A 13 11.67 5.38 2.04
C VAL A 13 12.06 5.96 3.38
N GLN A 14 11.84 5.21 4.48
CA GLN A 14 12.24 5.63 5.81
C GLN A 14 12.57 4.42 6.69
N SER A 15 13.74 4.45 7.33
CA SER A 15 14.04 3.53 8.42
C SER A 15 13.10 3.79 9.60
N LEU A 16 12.43 2.75 10.06
CA LEU A 16 11.56 2.82 11.24
C LEU A 16 12.34 2.57 12.54
N THR A 17 13.60 2.17 12.42
CA THR A 17 14.54 2.00 13.54
C THR A 17 15.33 3.29 13.78
N GLY A 18 16.06 3.79 12.78
CA GLY A 18 16.94 4.95 12.89
C GLY A 18 16.31 6.28 12.46
N GLY A 19 15.11 6.27 11.85
CA GLY A 19 14.41 7.48 11.40
C GLY A 19 14.93 8.11 10.10
N SER A 20 16.11 7.73 9.61
CA SER A 20 16.67 8.22 8.35
C SER A 20 15.78 7.88 7.15
N GLY A 21 15.73 8.75 6.15
CA GLY A 21 14.89 8.52 4.99
C GLY A 21 15.26 9.34 3.77
N ALA A 22 14.56 9.10 2.69
CA ALA A 22 14.65 9.86 1.46
C ALA A 22 13.32 9.81 0.70
N ALA A 23 12.98 10.91 0.05
CA ALA A 23 11.76 11.02 -0.75
C ALA A 23 12.03 11.79 -2.05
N TRP A 24 11.26 11.49 -3.06
CA TRP A 24 11.19 12.25 -4.31
C TRP A 24 9.78 12.18 -4.85
N ASN A 25 9.16 13.33 -5.11
CA ASN A 25 7.81 13.44 -5.65
C ASN A 25 6.81 12.54 -4.88
N ALA A 26 7.00 12.45 -3.55
CA ALA A 26 6.30 11.47 -2.73
C ALA A 26 4.83 11.82 -2.50
N ASP A 27 4.48 13.10 -2.64
CA ASP A 27 3.12 13.63 -2.47
C ASP A 27 2.35 13.73 -3.80
N ALA A 28 2.96 13.33 -4.91
CA ALA A 28 2.26 13.23 -6.19
C ALA A 28 1.17 12.17 -6.12
N ARG A 29 -0.03 12.50 -6.61
CA ARG A 29 -1.14 11.56 -6.70
C ARG A 29 -0.99 10.70 -7.94
N PHE A 30 -1.05 9.39 -7.71
CA PHE A 30 -1.06 8.35 -8.73
C PHE A 30 -2.38 7.58 -8.69
N PRO A 31 -2.81 6.96 -9.82
CA PRO A 31 -3.92 6.01 -9.77
C PRO A 31 -3.58 4.89 -8.79
N ALA A 32 -4.40 4.70 -7.78
CA ALA A 32 -4.06 3.80 -6.67
C ALA A 32 -3.92 2.33 -7.07
N ALA A 33 -4.61 1.91 -8.13
CA ALA A 33 -4.71 0.50 -8.51
C ALA A 33 -5.05 -0.39 -7.30
N SER A 34 -4.36 -1.51 -7.11
CA SER A 34 -4.62 -2.44 -6.00
C SER A 34 -3.88 -2.10 -4.69
N THR A 35 -3.12 -1.01 -4.60
CA THR A 35 -2.43 -0.66 -3.35
C THR A 35 -3.40 -0.34 -2.21
N LEU A 36 -4.54 0.31 -2.52
CA LEU A 36 -5.59 0.62 -1.54
C LEU A 36 -6.35 -0.61 -1.00
N LYS A 37 -6.13 -1.81 -1.54
CA LYS A 37 -6.63 -3.06 -0.93
C LYS A 37 -6.09 -3.27 0.47
N LEU A 38 -4.90 -2.75 0.77
CA LEU A 38 -4.37 -2.72 2.13
C LEU A 38 -5.26 -1.88 3.07
N ALA A 39 -5.72 -0.71 2.61
CA ALA A 39 -6.63 0.13 3.40
C ALA A 39 -8.00 -0.54 3.59
N ILE A 40 -8.53 -1.23 2.58
CA ILE A 40 -9.75 -2.03 2.71
C ILE A 40 -9.58 -3.09 3.81
N ALA A 41 -8.52 -3.90 3.75
CA ALA A 41 -8.25 -4.93 4.75
C ALA A 41 -8.11 -4.35 6.17
N THR A 42 -7.42 -3.22 6.30
CA THR A 42 -7.27 -2.52 7.58
C THR A 42 -8.61 -2.07 8.13
N THR A 43 -9.49 -1.52 7.27
CA THR A 43 -10.84 -1.09 7.66
C THR A 43 -11.70 -2.27 8.10
N VAL A 44 -11.67 -3.36 7.34
CA VAL A 44 -12.42 -4.58 7.68
C VAL A 44 -12.01 -5.13 9.05
N LEU A 45 -10.71 -5.23 9.33
CA LEU A 45 -10.22 -5.70 10.63
C LEU A 45 -10.58 -4.75 11.77
N ALA A 46 -10.57 -3.45 11.54
CA ALA A 46 -10.98 -2.46 12.53
C ALA A 46 -12.48 -2.56 12.90
N GLU A 47 -13.33 -2.86 11.92
CA GLU A 47 -14.78 -3.01 12.13
C GLU A 47 -15.19 -4.42 12.60
N HIS A 48 -14.42 -5.45 12.23
CA HIS A 48 -14.69 -6.83 12.65
C HIS A 48 -14.39 -7.07 14.13
N SER A 49 -13.52 -6.25 14.74
CA SER A 49 -13.14 -6.35 16.16
C SER A 49 -12.52 -7.70 16.54
N GLY A 50 -11.42 -8.04 15.91
CA GLY A 50 -10.63 -9.26 16.15
C GLY A 50 -10.35 -10.04 14.87
N ILE A 51 -9.38 -10.95 14.94
CA ILE A 51 -9.02 -11.82 13.81
C ILE A 51 -10.25 -12.66 13.41
N PRO A 52 -10.68 -12.60 12.13
CA PRO A 52 -11.77 -13.45 11.67
C PRO A 52 -11.43 -14.94 11.88
N PRO A 53 -12.40 -15.75 12.34
CA PRO A 53 -12.19 -17.19 12.49
C PRO A 53 -11.65 -17.81 11.19
N PRO A 54 -10.62 -18.69 11.26
CA PRO A 54 -10.07 -19.36 10.09
C PRO A 54 -11.16 -20.04 9.26
N GLY A 55 -11.18 -19.81 7.95
CA GLY A 55 -12.18 -20.34 7.02
C GLY A 55 -13.54 -19.64 7.04
N SER A 56 -13.74 -18.64 7.90
CA SER A 56 -14.94 -17.79 7.79
C SER A 56 -14.94 -17.01 6.48
N ARG A 57 -16.13 -16.52 6.08
CA ARG A 57 -16.26 -15.73 4.86
C ARG A 57 -15.33 -14.49 4.86
N VAL A 58 -15.20 -13.80 5.98
CA VAL A 58 -14.35 -12.60 6.09
C VAL A 58 -12.87 -12.99 6.02
N ASP A 59 -12.43 -14.06 6.69
CA ASP A 59 -11.06 -14.59 6.59
C ASP A 59 -10.72 -14.96 5.13
N SER A 60 -11.59 -15.71 4.47
CA SER A 60 -11.41 -16.13 3.07
C SER A 60 -11.28 -14.92 2.14
N LEU A 61 -12.18 -13.94 2.27
CA LEU A 61 -12.15 -12.72 1.46
C LEU A 61 -10.90 -11.86 1.74
N LEU A 62 -10.43 -11.75 2.99
CA LEU A 62 -9.18 -11.04 3.31
C LEU A 62 -7.96 -11.72 2.69
N ARG A 63 -7.92 -13.06 2.68
CA ARG A 63 -6.86 -13.83 2.03
C ARG A 63 -6.87 -13.61 0.52
N GLU A 64 -8.03 -13.69 -0.12
CA GLU A 64 -8.19 -13.45 -1.55
C GLU A 64 -7.87 -11.99 -1.92
N LEU A 65 -8.28 -11.02 -1.11
CA LEU A 65 -7.98 -9.60 -1.29
C LEU A 65 -6.47 -9.32 -1.32
N ILE A 66 -5.73 -9.89 -0.38
CA ILE A 66 -4.32 -9.55 -0.16
C ILE A 66 -3.40 -10.46 -0.94
N ILE A 67 -3.56 -11.78 -0.88
CA ILE A 67 -2.59 -12.75 -1.42
C ILE A 67 -2.58 -12.73 -2.96
N PRO A 68 -3.67 -13.07 -3.68
CA PRO A 68 -3.73 -12.95 -5.14
C PRO A 68 -4.21 -11.59 -5.62
N SER A 69 -4.53 -10.66 -4.72
CA SER A 69 -5.03 -9.33 -5.07
C SER A 69 -6.37 -9.35 -5.81
N ASP A 70 -7.29 -10.21 -5.41
CA ASP A 70 -8.57 -10.39 -6.09
C ASP A 70 -9.49 -9.16 -6.00
N ASP A 71 -10.09 -8.76 -7.13
CA ASP A 71 -10.96 -7.59 -7.23
C ASP A 71 -12.39 -7.89 -6.76
N ALA A 72 -12.86 -9.13 -6.94
CA ALA A 72 -14.19 -9.52 -6.47
C ALA A 72 -14.22 -9.60 -4.94
N ALA A 73 -13.16 -10.11 -4.31
CA ALA A 73 -12.99 -10.10 -2.87
C ALA A 73 -12.95 -8.67 -2.31
N ALA A 74 -12.28 -7.74 -3.01
CA ALA A 74 -12.28 -6.32 -2.65
C ALA A 74 -13.71 -5.75 -2.64
N ASN A 75 -14.48 -6.00 -3.70
CA ASN A 75 -15.86 -5.53 -3.81
C ASN A 75 -16.77 -6.16 -2.75
N ALA A 76 -16.60 -7.46 -2.48
CA ALA A 76 -17.38 -8.17 -1.46
C ALA A 76 -17.12 -7.60 -0.05
N LEU A 77 -15.86 -7.26 0.26
CA LEU A 77 -15.51 -6.64 1.54
C LEU A 77 -16.00 -5.20 1.65
N LEU A 78 -15.99 -4.41 0.57
CA LEU A 78 -16.61 -3.09 0.56
C LEU A 78 -18.12 -3.17 0.81
N VAL A 79 -18.80 -4.14 0.20
CA VAL A 79 -20.24 -4.40 0.45
C VAL A 79 -20.46 -4.87 1.90
N TRP A 80 -19.57 -5.71 2.43
CA TRP A 80 -19.63 -6.15 3.84
C TRP A 80 -19.50 -4.98 4.81
N LEU A 81 -18.65 -4.00 4.50
CA LEU A 81 -18.43 -2.81 5.34
C LEU A 81 -19.67 -1.93 5.46
N ASP A 82 -20.42 -1.73 4.36
CA ASP A 82 -21.56 -0.78 4.41
C ASP A 82 -22.59 -0.97 3.26
N GLY A 83 -22.91 -2.21 2.92
CA GLY A 83 -24.01 -2.57 2.02
C GLY A 83 -23.78 -2.31 0.53
N SER A 84 -22.83 -1.44 0.16
CA SER A 84 -22.46 -1.19 -1.24
C SER A 84 -20.96 -0.90 -1.39
N THR A 85 -20.43 -1.04 -2.61
CA THR A 85 -19.03 -0.69 -2.86
C THR A 85 -18.76 0.80 -2.66
N SER A 86 -19.72 1.65 -2.94
CA SER A 86 -19.58 3.11 -2.74
C SER A 86 -19.61 3.48 -1.27
N SER A 87 -20.57 2.96 -0.50
CA SER A 87 -20.66 3.21 0.95
C SER A 87 -19.45 2.62 1.68
N GLY A 88 -19.03 1.38 1.34
CA GLY A 88 -17.81 0.79 1.88
C GLY A 88 -16.57 1.60 1.57
N ALA A 89 -16.48 2.21 0.38
CA ALA A 89 -15.39 3.11 0.04
C ALA A 89 -15.33 4.36 0.95
N TYR A 90 -16.48 4.90 1.39
CA TYR A 90 -16.51 5.98 2.38
C TYR A 90 -15.94 5.52 3.73
N ARG A 91 -16.26 4.31 4.19
CA ARG A 91 -15.69 3.74 5.43
C ARG A 91 -14.16 3.65 5.35
N VAL A 92 -13.63 3.21 4.20
CA VAL A 92 -12.19 3.16 3.96
C VAL A 92 -11.56 4.56 3.98
N ASN A 93 -12.21 5.54 3.34
CA ASN A 93 -11.75 6.93 3.37
C ASN A 93 -11.76 7.53 4.78
N ASP A 94 -12.76 7.21 5.60
CA ASP A 94 -12.84 7.67 6.99
C ASP A 94 -11.70 7.09 7.84
N LEU A 95 -11.37 5.81 7.64
CA LEU A 95 -10.18 5.24 8.29
C LEU A 95 -8.92 5.96 7.82
N MET A 96 -8.71 6.11 6.52
CA MET A 96 -7.52 6.77 5.97
C MET A 96 -7.35 8.18 6.54
N ARG A 97 -8.40 8.99 6.52
CA ARG A 97 -8.37 10.35 7.09
C ARG A 97 -8.07 10.35 8.59
N SER A 98 -8.62 9.40 9.34
CA SER A 98 -8.42 9.32 10.80
C SER A 98 -6.97 9.08 11.21
N ILE A 99 -6.14 8.61 10.29
CA ILE A 99 -4.69 8.40 10.50
C ILE A 99 -3.82 9.31 9.64
N GLY A 100 -4.42 10.36 9.05
CA GLY A 100 -3.71 11.42 8.35
C GLY A 100 -3.38 11.15 6.87
N LEU A 101 -3.96 10.13 6.24
CA LEU A 101 -3.81 9.90 4.80
C LEU A 101 -4.78 10.81 4.02
N SER A 102 -4.38 12.06 3.83
CA SER A 102 -5.22 13.10 3.24
C SER A 102 -5.19 13.12 1.71
N ASP A 103 -4.18 12.53 1.11
CA ASP A 103 -3.93 12.52 -0.33
C ASP A 103 -4.24 11.17 -0.98
N SER A 104 -5.10 10.39 -0.32
CA SER A 104 -5.63 9.12 -0.82
C SER A 104 -7.15 9.14 -0.88
N LEU A 105 -7.70 8.53 -1.92
CA LEU A 105 -9.14 8.38 -2.09
C LEU A 105 -9.48 6.99 -2.62
N MET A 106 -10.22 6.23 -1.84
CA MET A 106 -10.96 5.06 -2.32
C MET A 106 -12.25 5.53 -2.97
N TYR A 107 -12.53 5.05 -4.18
CA TYR A 107 -13.71 5.46 -4.92
C TYR A 107 -14.38 4.26 -5.61
N GLY A 108 -15.62 3.97 -5.24
CA GLY A 108 -16.37 2.81 -5.76
C GLY A 108 -15.62 1.49 -5.59
N GLY A 109 -16.02 0.49 -6.34
CA GLY A 109 -15.39 -0.82 -6.38
C GLY A 109 -14.26 -0.95 -7.39
N TYR A 110 -13.84 -2.18 -7.62
CA TYR A 110 -12.89 -2.59 -8.66
C TYR A 110 -13.64 -3.19 -9.85
N GLN A 111 -13.19 -2.91 -11.09
CA GLN A 111 -13.80 -3.42 -12.34
C GLN A 111 -15.31 -3.21 -12.44
N VAL A 112 -15.84 -2.14 -11.89
CA VAL A 112 -17.28 -1.83 -11.95
C VAL A 112 -17.52 -1.03 -13.22
N THR A 113 -18.36 -1.53 -14.11
CA THR A 113 -18.64 -1.00 -15.46
C THR A 113 -19.21 0.43 -15.46
N ARG A 114 -19.64 0.94 -14.32
CA ARG A 114 -20.12 2.31 -14.08
C ARG A 114 -19.48 2.89 -12.83
N ALA A 115 -18.18 2.74 -12.69
CA ALA A 115 -17.47 3.55 -11.72
C ALA A 115 -17.74 5.02 -12.10
N LEU A 116 -18.50 5.70 -11.28
CA LEU A 116 -18.59 7.14 -11.35
C LEU A 116 -17.17 7.67 -11.45
N SER A 117 -16.91 8.48 -12.46
CA SER A 117 -15.56 8.94 -12.76
C SER A 117 -15.34 10.22 -11.99
N ILE A 118 -14.58 10.16 -10.89
CA ILE A 118 -14.07 11.38 -10.27
C ILE A 118 -12.71 11.68 -10.88
N PRO A 119 -12.49 12.88 -11.42
CA PRO A 119 -11.17 13.30 -11.86
C PRO A 119 -10.17 13.19 -10.71
N ILE A 120 -8.96 12.69 -10.99
CA ILE A 120 -7.88 12.67 -10.01
C ILE A 120 -7.24 14.05 -9.97
N PRO A 121 -7.44 14.83 -8.89
CA PRO A 121 -6.88 16.17 -8.81
C PRO A 121 -5.36 16.07 -8.61
N ARG A 122 -4.61 16.91 -9.32
CA ARG A 122 -3.16 17.01 -9.11
C ARG A 122 -2.87 17.54 -7.70
N ARG A 123 -1.88 16.95 -7.04
CA ARG A 123 -1.41 17.39 -5.72
C ARG A 123 -0.19 18.29 -5.83
N VAL A 124 0.69 17.98 -6.76
CA VAL A 124 1.91 18.73 -7.08
C VAL A 124 2.09 18.78 -8.59
N ASP A 125 2.97 19.65 -9.09
CA ASP A 125 3.18 19.84 -10.53
C ASP A 125 3.61 18.56 -11.24
N ASP A 126 4.42 17.72 -10.57
CA ASP A 126 4.88 16.44 -11.11
C ASP A 126 3.86 15.30 -10.99
N ALA A 127 2.66 15.55 -10.48
CA ALA A 127 1.62 14.51 -10.44
C ALA A 127 1.19 14.15 -11.87
N PRO A 128 1.01 12.85 -12.18
CA PRO A 128 0.59 12.45 -13.52
C PRO A 128 -0.80 13.02 -13.84
N ALA A 129 -0.99 13.50 -15.07
CA ALA A 129 -2.30 13.86 -15.60
C ALA A 129 -3.08 12.55 -15.88
N PHE A 130 -3.66 11.99 -14.84
CA PHE A 130 -4.43 10.75 -14.90
C PHE A 130 -5.91 11.07 -14.84
N GLY A 131 -6.72 10.38 -15.67
CA GLY A 131 -8.12 10.74 -15.89
C GLY A 131 -9.00 10.68 -14.64
N VAL A 132 -9.41 9.49 -14.22
CA VAL A 132 -10.45 9.32 -13.19
C VAL A 132 -10.18 8.09 -12.34
N GLY A 133 -10.67 8.09 -11.11
CA GLY A 133 -10.70 6.92 -10.24
C GLY A 133 -10.07 7.12 -8.85
N LYS A 134 -9.70 6.00 -8.25
CA LYS A 134 -9.00 5.95 -6.96
C LYS A 134 -7.58 6.47 -7.09
N TYR A 135 -7.12 7.21 -6.12
CA TYR A 135 -5.74 7.71 -6.10
C TYR A 135 -5.09 7.59 -4.72
N THR A 136 -3.77 7.62 -4.72
CA THR A 136 -2.94 7.64 -3.51
C THR A 136 -1.57 8.23 -3.82
N THR A 137 -0.75 8.41 -2.81
CA THR A 137 0.63 8.91 -2.89
C THR A 137 1.61 7.90 -2.27
N ALA A 138 2.89 8.04 -2.58
CA ALA A 138 3.93 7.25 -1.91
C ALA A 138 3.98 7.56 -0.40
N SER A 139 3.81 8.84 -0.02
CA SER A 139 3.75 9.29 1.38
C SER A 139 2.60 8.62 2.15
N ASP A 140 1.39 8.64 1.61
CA ASP A 140 0.22 8.07 2.28
C ASP A 140 0.34 6.56 2.44
N MET A 141 0.74 5.85 1.37
CA MET A 141 0.87 4.39 1.45
C MET A 141 1.96 3.96 2.43
N THR A 142 3.09 4.65 2.48
CA THR A 142 4.13 4.36 3.47
C THR A 142 3.70 4.72 4.90
N SER A 143 2.90 5.77 5.06
CA SER A 143 2.27 6.11 6.35
C SER A 143 1.30 5.04 6.82
N LEU A 144 0.51 4.43 5.91
CA LEU A 144 -0.36 3.29 6.25
C LEU A 144 0.46 2.07 6.70
N TRP A 145 1.53 1.73 5.99
CA TRP A 145 2.42 0.64 6.37
C TRP A 145 3.07 0.87 7.74
N ARG A 146 3.56 2.09 7.97
CA ARG A 146 4.11 2.49 9.27
C ARG A 146 3.06 2.38 10.38
N ALA A 147 1.82 2.83 10.11
CA ALA A 147 0.73 2.75 11.07
C ALA A 147 0.37 1.28 11.41
N LEU A 148 0.36 0.38 10.43
CA LEU A 148 0.17 -1.07 10.64
C LEU A 148 1.32 -1.68 11.45
N TRP A 149 2.57 -1.33 11.14
CA TRP A 149 3.72 -1.78 11.89
C TRP A 149 3.65 -1.36 13.37
N LEU A 150 3.34 -0.10 13.64
CA LEU A 150 3.17 0.40 15.00
C LEU A 150 1.98 -0.28 15.71
N ALA A 151 0.87 -0.48 14.99
CA ALA A 151 -0.31 -1.16 15.53
C ALA A 151 -0.01 -2.62 15.90
N SER A 152 0.87 -3.31 15.17
CA SER A 152 1.29 -4.67 15.51
C SER A 152 2.06 -4.76 16.84
N GLY A 153 2.68 -3.67 17.26
CA GLY A 153 3.26 -3.47 18.58
C GLY A 153 2.30 -2.88 19.62
N GLY A 154 1.03 -2.68 19.26
CA GLY A 154 -0.01 -2.17 20.18
C GLY A 154 -0.08 -0.64 20.31
N ILE A 155 0.65 0.11 19.50
CA ILE A 155 0.76 1.58 19.57
C ILE A 155 0.44 2.25 18.21
N GLY A 156 0.48 3.56 18.17
CA GLY A 156 0.41 4.36 16.95
C GLY A 156 -1.00 4.80 16.54
N PRO A 157 -1.11 5.53 15.42
CA PRO A 157 -2.34 6.25 15.05
C PRO A 157 -3.53 5.32 14.79
N LEU A 158 -3.33 4.14 14.22
CA LEU A 158 -4.42 3.16 14.03
C LEU A 158 -4.99 2.70 15.36
N ARG A 159 -4.15 2.43 16.36
CA ARG A 159 -4.62 2.03 17.69
C ARG A 159 -5.35 3.16 18.41
N ALA A 160 -4.89 4.39 18.21
CA ALA A 160 -5.51 5.58 18.82
C ALA A 160 -6.87 5.91 18.19
N SER A 161 -6.97 5.87 16.85
CA SER A 161 -8.17 6.25 16.10
C SER A 161 -9.19 5.12 15.91
N ARG A 162 -8.75 3.87 15.98
CA ARG A 162 -9.55 2.65 15.76
C ARG A 162 -9.31 1.64 16.89
N PRO A 163 -9.88 1.82 18.08
CA PRO A 163 -9.67 0.93 19.23
C PRO A 163 -10.03 -0.54 18.96
N GLY A 164 -10.99 -0.78 18.05
CA GLY A 164 -11.39 -2.12 17.62
C GLY A 164 -10.29 -2.91 16.91
N LEU A 165 -9.34 -2.22 16.23
CA LEU A 165 -8.20 -2.87 15.62
C LEU A 165 -7.17 -3.25 16.69
N THR A 166 -7.01 -4.53 16.97
CA THR A 166 -6.03 -5.02 17.96
C THR A 166 -4.61 -5.19 17.37
N ALA A 167 -3.62 -5.37 18.23
CA ALA A 167 -2.26 -5.70 17.78
C ALA A 167 -2.22 -7.05 17.04
N ALA A 168 -3.09 -7.99 17.43
CA ALA A 168 -3.21 -9.29 16.76
C ALA A 168 -3.77 -9.15 15.34
N ASP A 169 -4.75 -8.26 15.11
CA ASP A 169 -5.30 -7.98 13.79
C ASP A 169 -4.25 -7.37 12.86
N ALA A 170 -3.46 -6.42 13.37
CA ALA A 170 -2.37 -5.83 12.60
C ALA A 170 -1.31 -6.89 12.24
N ARG A 171 -0.92 -7.77 13.17
CA ARG A 171 0.01 -8.89 12.88
C ARG A 171 -0.58 -9.87 11.88
N TYR A 172 -1.87 -10.18 11.96
CA TYR A 172 -2.56 -11.02 10.99
C TYR A 172 -2.50 -10.40 9.58
N LEU A 173 -2.78 -9.10 9.45
CA LEU A 173 -2.67 -8.42 8.15
C LEU A 173 -1.24 -8.41 7.62
N LEU A 174 -0.25 -8.11 8.45
CA LEU A 174 1.17 -8.20 8.06
C LEU A 174 1.54 -9.62 7.62
N TRP A 175 1.04 -10.65 8.31
CA TRP A 175 1.23 -12.04 7.90
C TRP A 175 0.61 -12.33 6.52
N LEU A 176 -0.59 -11.82 6.21
CA LEU A 176 -1.18 -11.95 4.88
C LEU A 176 -0.29 -11.31 3.80
N THR A 177 0.29 -10.15 4.09
CA THR A 177 1.16 -9.45 3.13
C THR A 177 2.51 -10.13 2.90
N ALA A 178 2.96 -10.99 3.81
CA ALA A 178 4.13 -11.85 3.61
C ALA A 178 3.87 -13.00 2.62
N HIS A 179 2.61 -13.27 2.27
CA HIS A 179 2.19 -14.36 1.38
C HIS A 179 1.68 -13.87 0.01
N VAL A 180 1.90 -12.60 -0.31
CA VAL A 180 1.49 -11.99 -1.58
C VAL A 180 2.09 -12.74 -2.77
N ARG A 181 1.28 -12.95 -3.82
CA ARG A 181 1.68 -13.68 -5.05
C ARG A 181 1.87 -12.74 -6.25
N ASP A 182 2.19 -11.49 -5.98
CA ASP A 182 2.48 -10.51 -7.03
C ASP A 182 3.83 -10.78 -7.73
N GLN A 183 3.99 -10.22 -8.94
CA GLN A 183 5.29 -10.19 -9.62
C GLN A 183 6.32 -9.43 -8.77
N PRO A 184 7.59 -9.88 -8.71
CA PRO A 184 8.63 -9.20 -7.95
C PRO A 184 8.77 -7.72 -8.33
N LYS A 185 8.79 -6.83 -7.32
CA LYS A 185 8.97 -5.39 -7.45
C LYS A 185 9.91 -4.85 -6.39
N LEU A 186 9.45 -4.51 -5.20
CA LEU A 186 10.33 -4.11 -4.08
C LEU A 186 11.32 -5.21 -3.74
N ASP A 187 10.90 -6.45 -3.78
CA ASP A 187 11.69 -7.66 -3.49
C ASP A 187 12.64 -8.08 -4.62
N THR A 188 12.54 -7.50 -5.83
CA THR A 188 13.29 -7.91 -7.04
C THR A 188 14.78 -8.09 -6.79
N PHE A 189 15.42 -7.22 -6.02
CA PHE A 189 16.85 -7.26 -5.74
C PHE A 189 17.18 -7.60 -4.28
N VAL A 190 16.32 -7.23 -3.34
CA VAL A 190 16.54 -7.49 -1.90
C VAL A 190 16.07 -8.88 -1.49
N GLY A 191 15.03 -9.42 -2.10
CA GLY A 191 14.49 -10.75 -1.78
C GLY A 191 15.42 -11.94 -2.13
N ARG A 192 16.57 -11.67 -2.76
CA ARG A 192 17.63 -12.68 -2.98
C ARG A 192 18.52 -12.87 -1.75
N ASP A 193 18.53 -11.92 -0.84
CA ASP A 193 19.25 -12.01 0.41
C ASP A 193 18.38 -12.75 1.43
N ARG A 194 18.81 -13.93 1.88
CA ARG A 194 18.08 -14.77 2.85
C ARG A 194 17.91 -14.13 4.24
N LYS A 195 18.56 -12.99 4.48
CA LYS A 195 18.45 -12.20 5.70
C LYS A 195 17.49 -11.00 5.54
N VAL A 196 16.73 -10.97 4.45
CA VAL A 196 15.82 -9.89 4.13
C VAL A 196 14.44 -10.47 3.84
N ASP A 197 13.45 -10.00 4.58
CA ASP A 197 12.03 -10.29 4.33
C ASP A 197 11.32 -9.05 3.83
N VAL A 198 10.41 -9.22 2.86
CA VAL A 198 9.62 -8.14 2.30
C VAL A 198 8.14 -8.43 2.44
N LEU A 199 7.45 -7.57 3.15
CA LEU A 199 6.00 -7.55 3.23
C LEU A 199 5.52 -6.43 2.33
N HIS A 200 4.71 -6.72 1.32
CA HIS A 200 4.33 -5.69 0.37
C HIS A 200 2.90 -5.83 -0.15
N LYS A 201 2.38 -4.76 -0.74
CA LYS A 201 1.16 -4.78 -1.54
C LYS A 201 1.37 -3.95 -2.80
N ALA A 202 1.40 -4.65 -3.91
CA ALA A 202 1.51 -4.02 -5.21
C ALA A 202 0.15 -3.58 -5.76
N GLY A 203 0.22 -2.69 -6.75
CA GLY A 203 -0.92 -2.28 -7.56
C GLY A 203 -0.50 -1.99 -8.99
N TRP A 204 -1.29 -2.43 -9.96
CA TRP A 204 -1.01 -2.16 -11.36
C TRP A 204 -2.28 -2.00 -12.20
N ILE A 205 -2.18 -1.16 -13.19
CA ILE A 205 -3.10 -1.01 -14.32
C ILE A 205 -2.22 -0.80 -15.58
N SER A 206 -2.82 -0.67 -16.74
CA SER A 206 -2.07 -0.51 -18.01
C SER A 206 -1.06 0.66 -18.00
N ALA A 207 -1.37 1.77 -17.30
CA ALA A 207 -0.54 2.96 -17.25
C ALA A 207 0.26 3.15 -15.95
N ALA A 208 0.04 2.33 -14.92
CA ALA A 208 0.68 2.50 -13.61
C ALA A 208 1.11 1.17 -13.00
N ARG A 209 2.27 1.17 -12.34
CA ARG A 209 2.76 0.06 -11.52
C ARG A 209 3.38 0.60 -10.25
N HIS A 210 2.88 0.12 -9.13
CA HIS A 210 3.28 0.56 -7.79
C HIS A 210 3.65 -0.64 -6.94
N ASP A 211 4.52 -0.39 -5.97
CA ASP A 211 4.69 -1.32 -4.87
C ASP A 211 5.04 -0.56 -3.59
N THR A 212 4.45 -1.01 -2.49
CA THR A 212 4.63 -0.40 -1.16
C THR A 212 4.73 -1.48 -0.12
N GLY A 213 5.58 -1.29 0.89
CA GLY A 213 5.79 -2.35 1.87
C GLY A 213 6.80 -2.04 2.97
N LEU A 214 7.04 -3.06 3.77
CA LEU A 214 8.07 -3.11 4.80
C LEU A 214 9.18 -4.04 4.36
N VAL A 215 10.42 -3.63 4.58
CA VAL A 215 11.60 -4.44 4.33
C VAL A 215 12.33 -4.63 5.66
N PHE A 216 12.47 -5.88 6.07
CA PHE A 216 13.14 -6.30 7.29
C PHE A 216 14.54 -6.79 6.97
N TRP A 217 15.51 -6.42 7.80
CA TRP A 217 16.89 -6.92 7.74
C TRP A 217 17.46 -7.04 9.15
N GLU A 218 18.64 -7.60 9.30
CA GLU A 218 19.27 -7.86 10.59
C GLU A 218 19.40 -6.61 11.50
N GLY A 219 19.56 -5.40 10.92
CA GLY A 219 19.67 -4.13 11.64
C GLY A 219 18.33 -3.40 11.89
N GLY A 220 17.20 -3.91 11.42
CA GLY A 220 15.92 -3.26 11.65
C GLY A 220 14.88 -3.42 10.53
N VAL A 221 14.04 -2.40 10.38
CA VAL A 221 12.97 -2.36 9.38
C VAL A 221 12.87 -0.98 8.75
N PHE A 222 12.61 -0.94 7.45
CA PHE A 222 12.25 0.30 6.76
C PHE A 222 10.97 0.14 5.96
N VAL A 223 10.26 1.26 5.80
CA VAL A 223 9.12 1.35 4.88
C VAL A 223 9.59 1.87 3.55
N ALA A 224 9.02 1.34 2.46
CA ALA A 224 9.26 1.80 1.09
C ALA A 224 7.96 1.89 0.31
N GLY A 225 7.80 2.96 -0.48
CA GLY A 225 6.72 3.10 -1.44
C GLY A 225 7.27 3.68 -2.74
N VAL A 226 6.96 3.03 -3.86
CA VAL A 226 7.37 3.47 -5.20
C VAL A 226 6.16 3.48 -6.11
N MET A 227 5.87 4.64 -6.65
CA MET A 227 4.77 4.89 -7.58
C MET A 227 5.32 5.22 -8.95
N THR A 228 4.73 4.66 -10.01
CA THR A 228 5.13 4.93 -11.39
C THR A 228 3.92 5.07 -12.31
N TYR A 229 4.03 5.97 -13.28
CA TYR A 229 2.99 6.20 -14.28
C TYR A 229 3.62 6.48 -15.65
N ARG A 230 3.01 5.91 -16.71
CA ARG A 230 3.36 6.18 -18.11
C ARG A 230 2.11 6.13 -18.96
N SER A 231 1.75 7.22 -19.61
CA SER A 231 0.53 7.31 -20.44
C SER A 231 0.50 6.31 -21.61
N PHE A 232 1.65 5.93 -22.11
CA PHE A 232 1.82 4.94 -23.22
C PHE A 232 2.10 3.50 -22.73
N GLY A 233 1.76 3.22 -21.47
CA GLY A 233 1.90 1.90 -20.85
C GLY A 233 3.17 1.71 -20.04
N VAL A 234 3.04 0.90 -19.02
CA VAL A 234 4.13 0.54 -18.09
C VAL A 234 4.81 -0.76 -18.52
N SER A 235 6.05 -0.94 -18.09
CA SER A 235 6.86 -2.11 -18.40
C SER A 235 7.60 -2.62 -17.17
N THR A 236 8.34 -3.70 -17.31
CA THR A 236 9.24 -4.23 -16.26
C THR A 236 10.27 -3.22 -15.76
N SER A 237 10.50 -2.10 -16.48
CA SER A 237 11.35 -1.01 -15.99
C SER A 237 10.77 -0.35 -14.73
N SER A 238 9.43 -0.32 -14.59
CA SER A 238 8.74 0.17 -13.38
C SER A 238 9.01 -0.76 -12.19
N ASP A 239 8.89 -2.08 -12.40
CA ASP A 239 9.15 -3.07 -11.35
C ASP A 239 10.62 -3.02 -10.91
N ARG A 240 11.54 -2.93 -11.89
CA ARG A 240 12.99 -2.77 -11.62
C ARG A 240 13.30 -1.47 -10.87
N LEU A 241 12.56 -0.38 -11.13
CA LEU A 241 12.76 0.87 -10.39
C LEU A 241 12.41 0.67 -8.91
N ALA A 242 11.29 0.02 -8.60
CA ALA A 242 10.91 -0.28 -7.23
C ALA A 242 11.98 -1.11 -6.50
N GLY A 243 12.44 -2.19 -7.12
CA GLY A 243 13.51 -3.02 -6.56
C GLY A 243 14.84 -2.27 -6.35
N ARG A 244 15.23 -1.39 -7.29
CA ARG A 244 16.44 -0.56 -7.14
C ARG A 244 16.32 0.44 -5.99
N VAL A 245 15.15 1.05 -5.80
CA VAL A 245 14.90 1.96 -4.67
C VAL A 245 15.07 1.21 -3.37
N ALA A 246 14.42 0.04 -3.22
CA ALA A 246 14.54 -0.80 -2.03
C ALA A 246 15.99 -1.24 -1.77
N ALA A 247 16.70 -1.73 -2.80
CA ALA A 247 18.09 -2.16 -2.66
C ALA A 247 19.03 -1.02 -2.28
N THR A 248 18.85 0.18 -2.86
CA THR A 248 19.65 1.35 -2.51
C THR A 248 19.39 1.80 -1.08
N ALA A 249 18.12 1.80 -0.66
CA ALA A 249 17.74 2.10 0.71
C ALA A 249 18.38 1.12 1.71
N LEU A 250 18.26 -0.19 1.46
CA LEU A 250 18.87 -1.22 2.28
C LEU A 250 20.38 -1.05 2.43
N GLN A 251 21.09 -0.82 1.30
CA GLN A 251 22.53 -0.56 1.32
C GLN A 251 22.89 0.68 2.14
N ARG A 252 22.08 1.71 2.08
CA ARG A 252 22.31 2.94 2.84
C ARG A 252 22.06 2.73 4.32
N PHE A 253 20.96 2.10 4.69
CA PHE A 253 20.62 1.84 6.09
C PHE A 253 21.61 0.88 6.75
N ARG A 254 22.08 -0.16 6.06
CA ARG A 254 23.15 -1.04 6.54
C ARG A 254 24.46 -0.30 6.86
N ARG A 255 24.72 0.82 6.18
CA ARG A 255 25.94 1.62 6.43
C ARG A 255 25.82 2.57 7.61
N ILE A 256 24.63 3.00 7.97
CA ILE A 256 24.41 4.03 8.98
C ILE A 256 23.80 3.50 10.27
N GLU A 257 23.25 2.29 10.25
CA GLU A 257 22.52 1.68 11.37
C GLU A 257 23.01 0.25 11.69
N GLY A 258 23.88 -0.33 10.84
CA GLY A 258 24.45 -1.68 10.95
C GLY A 258 25.89 -1.71 11.49
#